data_d33fa0d116f8366a4c2098d89acf0bce
#
_entry.id   d33fa0d116f8366a4c2098d89acf0bce
#
_cell.length_a   1.000
_cell.length_b   1.000
_cell.length_c   1.000
_cell.angle_alpha   90.00
_cell.angle_beta   90.00
_cell.angle_gamma   90.00
#
_symmetry.space_group_name_H-M   'P 1'
#
loop_
_entity.id
_entity.type
_entity.pdbx_description
1 polymer ?
#
loop_
_entity_poly.entity_id
_entity_poly.type
_entity_poly.pdbx_seq_one_letter_code
_entity_poly.pdbx_strand_id
1 'polypeptide(L)'
;ALIQRPDYLQAGQRLLSAPLAARWQRKLLDALARYHEQHRDEPGPGRERLRRIALPMEDEALVLLLIEQMRESGLVHSHHGWLHLPEHKAGFTDEQQAVWQKVETLFGDDPWWVRDLAREVHVEESLMRAGLRQAAQQGMITAIVKDRYYRNDRIVQFAQRVRELDRLRGSTCAADFRDTLNVGRKLAIQILEYFDRIGFTRRRGNDHILRDKALFR
;
A
#
# COMPACT_ATOMS: atom_id res chain seq x y z
N ALA A 1 29.21 -3.45 -17.40
CA ALA A 1 28.64 -4.09 -18.61
C ALA A 1 28.29 -5.53 -18.27
N LEU A 2 26.99 -5.89 -18.32
CA LEU A 2 26.49 -7.24 -18.15
C LEU A 2 26.78 -8.03 -19.43
N ILE A 3 27.67 -8.99 -19.36
CA ILE A 3 27.86 -10.00 -20.44
C ILE A 3 26.98 -11.18 -20.07
N GLN A 4 25.81 -11.26 -20.68
CA GLN A 4 24.97 -12.46 -20.63
C GLN A 4 25.68 -13.55 -21.51
N ARG A 5 26.27 -14.54 -20.86
CA ARG A 5 26.63 -15.79 -21.52
C ARG A 5 25.55 -16.83 -21.17
N PRO A 6 25.15 -17.71 -22.11
CA PRO A 6 24.00 -18.60 -21.92
C PRO A 6 24.13 -19.58 -20.75
N ASP A 7 25.35 -19.79 -20.24
CA ASP A 7 25.61 -20.84 -19.25
C ASP A 7 25.83 -20.35 -17.80
N TYR A 8 25.91 -19.04 -17.53
CA TYR A 8 26.13 -18.51 -16.20
C TYR A 8 25.76 -17.04 -16.05
N LEU A 9 25.40 -16.67 -14.80
CA LEU A 9 25.24 -15.30 -14.36
C LEU A 9 26.54 -14.76 -13.79
N GLN A 10 26.82 -13.48 -14.03
CA GLN A 10 28.04 -12.84 -13.55
C GLN A 10 27.71 -11.56 -12.76
N ALA A 11 28.24 -11.47 -11.53
CA ALA A 11 28.26 -10.26 -10.73
C ALA A 11 29.71 -9.89 -10.39
N GLY A 12 30.24 -8.87 -11.06
CA GLY A 12 31.66 -8.51 -10.96
C GLY A 12 32.57 -9.66 -11.44
N GLN A 13 33.43 -10.16 -10.55
CA GLN A 13 34.31 -11.32 -10.82
C GLN A 13 33.70 -12.68 -10.46
N ARG A 14 32.48 -12.68 -9.92
CA ARG A 14 31.79 -13.89 -9.45
C ARG A 14 30.86 -14.45 -10.51
N LEU A 15 30.85 -15.78 -10.61
CA LEU A 15 30.06 -16.52 -11.61
C LEU A 15 29.12 -17.48 -10.91
N LEU A 16 27.90 -17.55 -11.40
CA LEU A 16 26.88 -18.51 -10.97
C LEU A 16 26.49 -19.37 -12.20
N SER A 17 26.76 -20.67 -12.14
CA SER A 17 26.40 -21.58 -13.24
C SER A 17 24.88 -21.70 -13.39
N ALA A 18 24.39 -21.92 -14.60
CA ALA A 18 22.96 -22.05 -14.88
C ALA A 18 22.25 -23.13 -14.02
N PRO A 19 22.81 -24.32 -13.76
CA PRO A 19 22.19 -25.30 -12.88
C PRO A 19 22.09 -24.82 -11.44
N LEU A 20 23.10 -24.10 -10.93
CA LEU A 20 23.09 -23.55 -9.59
C LEU A 20 22.11 -22.39 -9.49
N ALA A 21 22.04 -21.51 -10.49
CA ALA A 21 21.06 -20.44 -10.58
C ALA A 21 19.63 -20.99 -10.54
N ALA A 22 19.33 -22.03 -11.30
CA ALA A 22 18.02 -22.67 -11.30
C ALA A 22 17.65 -23.27 -9.92
N ARG A 23 18.64 -23.82 -9.22
CA ARG A 23 18.44 -24.32 -7.84
C ARG A 23 18.17 -23.18 -6.84
N TRP A 24 18.90 -22.08 -6.94
CA TRP A 24 18.68 -20.91 -6.11
C TRP A 24 17.33 -20.22 -6.39
N GLN A 25 16.98 -20.12 -7.66
CA GLN A 25 15.68 -19.61 -8.10
C GLN A 25 14.53 -20.40 -7.47
N ARG A 26 14.59 -21.72 -7.49
CA ARG A 26 13.59 -22.58 -6.86
C ARG A 26 13.50 -22.33 -5.34
N LYS A 27 14.64 -22.24 -4.65
CA LYS A 27 14.67 -21.92 -3.22
C LYS A 27 14.07 -20.55 -2.91
N LEU A 28 14.30 -19.54 -3.76
CA LEU A 28 13.72 -18.19 -3.60
C LEU A 28 12.21 -18.23 -3.79
N LEU A 29 11.70 -18.93 -4.81
CA LEU A 29 10.27 -19.10 -5.05
C LEU A 29 9.58 -19.85 -3.90
N ASP A 30 10.17 -20.97 -3.42
CA ASP A 30 9.65 -21.75 -2.31
C ASP A 30 9.62 -20.93 -1.00
N ALA A 31 10.65 -20.09 -0.77
CA ALA A 31 10.70 -19.22 0.39
C ALA A 31 9.64 -18.13 0.30
N LEU A 32 9.43 -17.57 -0.89
CA LEU A 32 8.42 -16.54 -1.12
C LEU A 32 7.00 -17.13 -0.98
N ALA A 33 6.75 -18.32 -1.50
CA ALA A 33 5.46 -19.01 -1.33
C ALA A 33 5.14 -19.27 0.15
N ARG A 34 6.10 -19.83 0.92
CA ARG A 34 5.94 -20.02 2.36
C ARG A 34 5.72 -18.70 3.12
N TYR A 35 6.41 -17.64 2.69
CA TYR A 35 6.20 -16.32 3.28
C TYR A 35 4.75 -15.85 3.09
N HIS A 36 4.20 -16.00 1.90
CA HIS A 36 2.81 -15.63 1.60
C HIS A 36 1.78 -16.47 2.36
N GLU A 37 2.06 -17.76 2.58
CA GLU A 37 1.20 -18.62 3.40
C GLU A 37 1.16 -18.17 4.86
N GLN A 38 2.30 -17.73 5.41
CA GLN A 38 2.43 -17.30 6.80
C GLN A 38 2.01 -15.84 7.03
N HIS A 39 2.06 -15.00 6.00
CA HIS A 39 1.82 -13.56 6.04
C HIS A 39 0.87 -13.13 4.91
N ARG A 40 -0.35 -13.69 4.95
CA ARG A 40 -1.36 -13.47 3.88
C ARG A 40 -1.77 -12.01 3.70
N ASP A 41 -1.67 -11.23 4.76
CA ASP A 41 -1.99 -9.80 4.83
C ASP A 41 -0.82 -8.88 4.43
N GLU A 42 0.37 -9.44 4.23
CA GLU A 42 1.55 -8.68 3.80
C GLU A 42 1.75 -8.77 2.28
N PRO A 43 2.19 -7.67 1.63
CA PRO A 43 2.46 -7.68 0.19
C PRO A 43 3.66 -8.58 -0.18
N GLY A 44 4.50 -8.92 0.79
CA GLY A 44 5.67 -9.79 0.63
C GLY A 44 6.91 -9.25 1.34
N PRO A 45 8.05 -9.96 1.29
CA PRO A 45 9.30 -9.51 1.86
C PRO A 45 10.03 -8.55 0.91
N GLY A 46 10.87 -7.66 1.46
CA GLY A 46 11.86 -6.94 0.67
C GLY A 46 12.98 -7.89 0.17
N ARG A 47 13.70 -7.49 -0.87
CA ARG A 47 14.75 -8.32 -1.52
C ARG A 47 15.81 -8.84 -0.54
N GLU A 48 16.27 -8.01 0.40
CA GLU A 48 17.25 -8.40 1.41
C GLU A 48 16.68 -9.42 2.40
N ARG A 49 15.42 -9.26 2.78
CA ARG A 49 14.73 -10.20 3.66
C ARG A 49 14.53 -11.54 2.96
N LEU A 50 14.12 -11.54 1.69
CA LEU A 50 13.97 -12.76 0.90
C LEU A 50 15.30 -13.51 0.75
N ARG A 51 16.40 -12.80 0.42
CA ARG A 51 17.73 -13.36 0.38
C ARG A 51 18.09 -14.08 1.68
N ARG A 52 17.96 -13.40 2.82
CA ARG A 52 18.30 -13.97 4.13
C ARG A 52 17.46 -15.17 4.51
N ILE A 53 16.18 -15.20 4.11
CA ILE A 53 15.28 -16.34 4.38
C ILE A 53 15.65 -17.53 3.49
N ALA A 54 15.89 -17.32 2.20
CA ALA A 54 16.07 -18.40 1.23
C ALA A 54 17.51 -18.88 1.09
N LEU A 55 18.49 -17.96 1.13
CA LEU A 55 19.88 -18.19 0.76
C LEU A 55 20.84 -17.40 1.68
N PRO A 56 20.78 -17.60 3.01
CA PRO A 56 21.52 -16.78 3.98
C PRO A 56 23.04 -16.87 3.85
N MET A 57 23.56 -17.99 3.38
CA MET A 57 25.00 -18.28 3.27
C MET A 57 25.57 -18.02 1.90
N GLU A 58 24.72 -17.70 0.92
CA GLU A 58 25.12 -17.52 -0.47
C GLU A 58 25.56 -16.07 -0.74
N ASP A 59 26.32 -15.89 -1.82
CA ASP A 59 26.83 -14.57 -2.20
C ASP A 59 25.70 -13.56 -2.44
N GLU A 60 25.72 -12.48 -1.71
CA GLU A 60 24.70 -11.44 -1.74
C GLU A 60 24.51 -10.82 -3.13
N ALA A 61 25.61 -10.47 -3.82
CA ALA A 61 25.55 -9.81 -5.11
C ALA A 61 24.94 -10.72 -6.19
N LEU A 62 25.29 -12.01 -6.16
CA LEU A 62 24.75 -13.01 -7.09
C LEU A 62 23.27 -13.28 -6.79
N VAL A 63 22.87 -13.38 -5.53
CA VAL A 63 21.46 -13.61 -5.16
C VAL A 63 20.59 -12.41 -5.54
N LEU A 64 21.05 -11.18 -5.27
CA LEU A 64 20.31 -9.97 -5.64
C LEU A 64 20.18 -9.81 -7.16
N LEU A 65 21.24 -10.16 -7.92
CA LEU A 65 21.19 -10.19 -9.38
C LEU A 65 20.16 -11.21 -9.88
N LEU A 66 20.13 -12.41 -9.28
CA LEU A 66 19.17 -13.45 -9.64
C LEU A 66 17.73 -13.00 -9.34
N ILE A 67 17.47 -12.36 -8.19
CA ILE A 67 16.15 -11.79 -7.86
C ILE A 67 15.72 -10.76 -8.91
N GLU A 68 16.64 -9.91 -9.36
CA GLU A 68 16.33 -8.92 -10.40
C GLU A 68 15.98 -9.58 -11.73
N GLN A 69 16.70 -10.62 -12.15
CA GLN A 69 16.35 -11.39 -13.36
C GLN A 69 14.99 -12.10 -13.22
N MET A 70 14.68 -12.64 -12.04
CA MET A 70 13.37 -13.24 -11.77
C MET A 70 12.25 -12.20 -11.91
N ARG A 71 12.50 -10.95 -11.50
CA ARG A 71 11.58 -9.83 -11.66
C ARG A 71 11.41 -9.44 -13.13
N GLU A 72 12.50 -9.32 -13.87
CA GLU A 72 12.49 -8.99 -15.31
C GLU A 72 11.79 -10.07 -16.14
N SER A 73 11.94 -11.34 -15.77
CA SER A 73 11.27 -12.48 -16.42
C SER A 73 9.80 -12.66 -15.99
N GLY A 74 9.29 -11.85 -15.04
CA GLY A 74 7.92 -11.95 -14.54
C GLY A 74 7.66 -13.12 -13.58
N LEU A 75 8.68 -13.84 -13.14
CA LEU A 75 8.55 -14.91 -12.14
C LEU A 75 8.26 -14.37 -10.74
N VAL A 76 8.69 -13.15 -10.47
CA VAL A 76 8.44 -12.41 -9.24
C VAL A 76 8.05 -10.99 -9.63
N HIS A 77 7.04 -10.44 -8.99
CA HIS A 77 6.64 -9.05 -9.13
C HIS A 77 7.16 -8.22 -7.97
N SER A 78 7.25 -6.90 -8.18
CA SER A 78 7.62 -5.96 -7.13
C SER A 78 6.65 -4.79 -7.09
N HIS A 79 6.16 -4.46 -5.88
CA HIS A 79 5.34 -3.29 -5.63
C HIS A 79 5.89 -2.53 -4.43
N HIS A 80 6.29 -1.27 -4.63
CA HIS A 80 6.93 -0.44 -3.59
C HIS A 80 8.11 -1.12 -2.86
N GLY A 81 8.90 -1.95 -3.57
CA GLY A 81 10.04 -2.67 -3.00
C GLY A 81 9.71 -4.00 -2.31
N TRP A 82 8.44 -4.37 -2.22
CA TRP A 82 7.99 -5.66 -1.73
C TRP A 82 7.88 -6.65 -2.88
N LEU A 83 8.46 -7.85 -2.70
CA LEU A 83 8.47 -8.92 -3.70
C LEU A 83 7.31 -9.87 -3.48
N HIS A 84 6.62 -10.24 -4.55
CA HIS A 84 5.53 -11.22 -4.46
C HIS A 84 5.44 -12.09 -5.70
N LEU A 85 4.85 -13.28 -5.54
CA LEU A 85 4.48 -14.16 -6.65
C LEU A 85 3.36 -13.50 -7.48
N PRO A 86 3.28 -13.75 -8.78
CA PRO A 86 2.25 -13.15 -9.66
C PRO A 86 0.82 -13.38 -9.19
N GLU A 87 0.55 -14.55 -8.62
CA GLU A 87 -0.76 -14.95 -8.09
C GLU A 87 -1.06 -14.40 -6.68
N HIS A 88 -0.04 -13.92 -5.95
CA HIS A 88 -0.23 -13.43 -4.59
C HIS A 88 -0.86 -12.04 -4.59
N LYS A 89 -2.02 -11.96 -3.97
CA LYS A 89 -2.67 -10.70 -3.59
C LYS A 89 -2.74 -10.68 -2.07
N ALA A 90 -2.11 -9.70 -1.44
CA ALA A 90 -2.28 -9.48 -0.02
C ALA A 90 -3.78 -9.34 0.28
N GLY A 91 -4.33 -10.33 0.99
CA GLY A 91 -5.74 -10.43 1.30
C GLY A 91 -6.00 -10.32 2.80
N PHE A 92 -7.25 -10.37 3.18
CA PHE A 92 -7.61 -10.53 4.58
C PHE A 92 -7.22 -11.92 5.09
N THR A 93 -6.76 -12.01 6.33
CA THR A 93 -6.84 -13.26 7.09
C THR A 93 -8.31 -13.56 7.41
N ASP A 94 -8.63 -14.77 7.81
CA ASP A 94 -10.02 -15.15 8.17
C ASP A 94 -10.56 -14.25 9.30
N GLU A 95 -9.72 -13.93 10.31
CA GLU A 95 -10.07 -13.03 11.40
C GLU A 95 -10.30 -11.59 10.92
N GLN A 96 -9.43 -11.07 10.06
CA GLN A 96 -9.58 -9.73 9.47
C GLN A 96 -10.81 -9.64 8.57
N GLN A 97 -11.09 -10.70 7.81
CA GLN A 97 -12.29 -10.80 6.98
C GLN A 97 -13.56 -10.77 7.83
N ALA A 98 -13.59 -11.52 8.93
CA ALA A 98 -14.70 -11.52 9.87
C ALA A 98 -14.92 -10.14 10.51
N VAL A 99 -13.83 -9.43 10.84
CA VAL A 99 -13.91 -8.03 11.33
C VAL A 99 -14.47 -7.12 10.25
N TRP A 100 -13.96 -7.20 9.02
CA TRP A 100 -14.42 -6.35 7.92
C TRP A 100 -15.91 -6.54 7.64
N GLN A 101 -16.40 -7.77 7.57
CA GLN A 101 -17.81 -8.08 7.36
C GLN A 101 -18.74 -7.48 8.43
N LYS A 102 -18.27 -7.33 9.67
CA LYS A 102 -19.04 -6.69 10.75
C LYS A 102 -19.16 -5.17 10.60
N VAL A 103 -18.18 -4.53 9.98
CA VAL A 103 -18.08 -3.06 9.99
C VAL A 103 -18.29 -2.40 8.63
N GLU A 104 -18.20 -3.13 7.51
CA GLU A 104 -18.31 -2.53 6.17
C GLU A 104 -19.61 -1.75 5.95
N THR A 105 -20.73 -2.25 6.51
CA THR A 105 -22.05 -1.61 6.41
C THR A 105 -22.21 -0.41 7.34
N LEU A 106 -21.35 -0.26 8.35
CA LEU A 106 -21.36 0.89 9.26
C LEU A 106 -20.70 2.13 8.65
N PHE A 107 -19.86 1.94 7.63
CA PHE A 107 -19.24 3.06 6.92
C PHE A 107 -20.28 3.77 6.05
N GLY A 108 -20.75 4.91 6.53
CA GLY A 108 -21.60 5.87 5.82
C GLY A 108 -20.81 7.09 5.35
N ASP A 109 -21.43 8.25 5.52
CA ASP A 109 -20.85 9.55 5.14
C ASP A 109 -19.78 10.05 6.12
N ASP A 110 -19.81 9.61 7.37
CA ASP A 110 -18.91 10.03 8.43
C ASP A 110 -17.72 9.10 8.58
N PRO A 111 -16.57 9.64 9.05
CA PRO A 111 -15.39 8.82 9.32
C PRO A 111 -15.52 8.06 10.63
N TRP A 112 -14.92 6.90 10.66
CA TRP A 112 -14.83 6.09 11.87
C TRP A 112 -13.43 6.08 12.46
N TRP A 113 -13.36 6.20 13.79
CA TRP A 113 -12.15 5.86 14.54
C TRP A 113 -12.08 4.36 14.79
N VAL A 114 -10.88 3.77 14.72
CA VAL A 114 -10.65 2.36 15.04
C VAL A 114 -11.27 1.98 16.39
N ARG A 115 -10.99 2.80 17.41
CA ARG A 115 -11.50 2.58 18.78
C ARG A 115 -13.02 2.55 18.86
N ASP A 116 -13.68 3.46 18.14
CA ASP A 116 -15.14 3.59 18.21
C ASP A 116 -15.82 2.43 17.47
N LEU A 117 -15.28 2.01 16.29
CA LEU A 117 -15.72 0.79 15.61
C LEU A 117 -15.49 -0.47 16.46
N ALA A 118 -14.31 -0.60 17.08
CA ALA A 118 -13.98 -1.74 17.92
C ALA A 118 -14.98 -1.89 19.07
N ARG A 119 -15.38 -0.77 19.69
CA ARG A 119 -16.39 -0.73 20.75
C ARG A 119 -17.78 -1.08 20.23
N GLU A 120 -18.16 -0.53 19.07
CA GLU A 120 -19.48 -0.72 18.47
C GLU A 120 -19.77 -2.20 18.16
N VAL A 121 -18.78 -2.92 17.61
CA VAL A 121 -18.96 -4.33 17.22
C VAL A 121 -18.33 -5.33 18.20
N HIS A 122 -17.89 -4.86 19.38
CA HIS A 122 -17.31 -5.69 20.45
C HIS A 122 -16.13 -6.56 19.98
N VAL A 123 -15.19 -5.92 19.25
CA VAL A 123 -13.94 -6.54 18.76
C VAL A 123 -12.76 -5.86 19.45
N GLU A 124 -11.70 -6.62 19.68
CA GLU A 124 -10.45 -6.10 20.24
C GLU A 124 -9.84 -5.04 19.30
N GLU A 125 -9.33 -3.92 19.86
CA GLU A 125 -8.89 -2.76 19.08
C GLU A 125 -7.71 -3.07 18.15
N SER A 126 -6.78 -3.96 18.55
CA SER A 126 -5.64 -4.35 17.71
C SER A 126 -6.09 -5.13 16.49
N LEU A 127 -7.05 -6.05 16.66
CA LEU A 127 -7.63 -6.83 15.57
C LEU A 127 -8.46 -5.93 14.63
N MET A 128 -9.24 -4.99 15.19
CA MET A 128 -9.95 -3.98 14.40
C MET A 128 -8.97 -3.15 13.56
N ARG A 129 -7.87 -2.69 14.17
CA ARG A 129 -6.84 -1.90 13.48
C ARG A 129 -6.19 -2.70 12.35
N ALA A 130 -5.90 -3.99 12.57
CA ALA A 130 -5.34 -4.86 11.54
C ALA A 130 -6.33 -5.04 10.36
N GLY A 131 -7.60 -5.33 10.65
CA GLY A 131 -8.65 -5.48 9.63
C GLY A 131 -8.87 -4.21 8.80
N LEU A 132 -8.96 -3.04 9.45
CA LEU A 132 -9.15 -1.76 8.74
C LEU A 132 -7.91 -1.35 7.95
N ARG A 133 -6.70 -1.66 8.43
CA ARG A 133 -5.47 -1.44 7.67
C ARG A 133 -5.47 -2.28 6.40
N GLN A 134 -5.89 -3.54 6.49
CA GLN A 134 -5.99 -4.43 5.34
C GLN A 134 -7.07 -3.96 4.35
N ALA A 135 -8.24 -3.54 4.83
CA ALA A 135 -9.28 -2.94 3.98
C ALA A 135 -8.78 -1.69 3.25
N ALA A 136 -7.95 -0.88 3.92
CA ALA A 136 -7.33 0.30 3.30
C ALA A 136 -6.28 -0.07 2.24
N GLN A 137 -5.50 -1.11 2.44
CA GLN A 137 -4.54 -1.63 1.44
C GLN A 137 -5.25 -2.15 0.19
N GLN A 138 -6.45 -2.73 0.35
CA GLN A 138 -7.30 -3.17 -0.76
C GLN A 138 -8.10 -2.03 -1.41
N GLY A 139 -7.94 -0.80 -0.93
CA GLY A 139 -8.59 0.36 -1.50
C GLY A 139 -10.09 0.50 -1.18
N MET A 140 -10.60 -0.18 -0.16
CA MET A 140 -12.00 -0.08 0.25
C MET A 140 -12.27 1.18 1.07
N ILE A 141 -11.34 1.52 1.94
CA ILE A 141 -11.36 2.69 2.83
C ILE A 141 -10.04 3.44 2.78
N THR A 142 -10.02 4.66 3.28
CA THR A 142 -8.81 5.51 3.32
C THR A 142 -8.62 6.09 4.72
N ALA A 143 -7.39 5.97 5.25
CA ALA A 143 -6.98 6.64 6.47
C ALA A 143 -6.63 8.12 6.18
N ILE A 144 -7.46 9.05 6.61
CA ILE A 144 -7.19 10.50 6.49
C ILE A 144 -6.17 10.99 7.53
N VAL A 145 -6.24 10.43 8.74
CA VAL A 145 -5.23 10.53 9.80
C VAL A 145 -5.06 9.15 10.42
N LYS A 146 -4.07 8.98 11.28
CA LYS A 146 -3.86 7.71 11.99
C LYS A 146 -5.15 7.25 12.67
N ASP A 147 -5.52 5.99 12.43
CA ASP A 147 -6.68 5.32 13.05
C ASP A 147 -8.05 5.96 12.77
N ARG A 148 -8.19 6.79 11.73
CA ARG A 148 -9.45 7.40 11.30
C ARG A 148 -9.68 7.20 9.81
N TYR A 149 -10.76 6.49 9.45
CA TYR A 149 -11.02 6.01 8.10
C TYR A 149 -12.32 6.54 7.52
N TYR A 150 -12.29 6.80 6.21
CA TYR A 150 -13.45 7.05 5.37
C TYR A 150 -13.58 5.96 4.30
N ARG A 151 -14.77 5.76 3.77
CA ARG A 151 -14.96 5.04 2.50
C ARG A 151 -14.26 5.79 1.35
N ASN A 152 -13.73 5.05 0.40
CA ASN A 152 -13.00 5.65 -0.73
C ASN A 152 -13.90 6.49 -1.65
N ASP A 153 -15.16 6.10 -1.85
CA ASP A 153 -16.13 6.90 -2.60
C ASP A 153 -16.31 8.30 -1.98
N ARG A 154 -16.30 8.39 -0.66
CA ARG A 154 -16.39 9.69 0.04
C ARG A 154 -15.15 10.54 -0.19
N ILE A 155 -13.96 9.93 -0.21
CA ILE A 155 -12.72 10.64 -0.53
C ILE A 155 -12.75 11.19 -1.96
N VAL A 156 -13.29 10.43 -2.92
CA VAL A 156 -13.49 10.90 -4.30
C VAL A 156 -14.42 12.10 -4.36
N GLN A 157 -15.54 12.08 -3.60
CA GLN A 157 -16.43 13.24 -3.51
C GLN A 157 -15.73 14.47 -2.93
N PHE A 158 -14.91 14.32 -1.90
CA PHE A 158 -14.12 15.41 -1.35
C PHE A 158 -13.14 15.98 -2.38
N ALA A 159 -12.47 15.11 -3.15
CA ALA A 159 -11.58 15.54 -4.22
C ALA A 159 -12.33 16.33 -5.33
N GLN A 160 -13.56 15.93 -5.65
CA GLN A 160 -14.41 16.68 -6.59
C GLN A 160 -14.73 18.09 -6.06
N ARG A 161 -15.05 18.22 -4.77
CA ARG A 161 -15.30 19.54 -4.13
C ARG A 161 -14.06 20.43 -4.15
N VAL A 162 -12.87 19.87 -3.90
CA VAL A 162 -11.61 20.62 -4.04
C VAL A 162 -11.44 21.12 -5.47
N ARG A 163 -11.72 20.31 -6.50
CA ARG A 163 -11.64 20.74 -7.92
C ARG A 163 -12.64 21.84 -8.25
N GLU A 164 -13.86 21.75 -7.73
CA GLU A 164 -14.88 22.79 -7.92
C GLU A 164 -14.44 24.13 -7.32
N LEU A 165 -13.91 24.11 -6.09
CA LEU A 165 -13.39 25.32 -5.42
C LEU A 165 -12.15 25.89 -6.15
N ASP A 166 -11.22 25.02 -6.56
CA ASP A 166 -10.05 25.44 -7.35
C ASP A 166 -10.46 26.10 -8.66
N ARG A 167 -11.45 25.54 -9.36
CA ARG A 167 -11.98 26.13 -10.61
C ARG A 167 -12.64 27.50 -10.39
N LEU A 168 -13.34 27.67 -9.27
CA LEU A 168 -14.08 28.91 -8.97
C LEU A 168 -13.19 30.02 -8.41
N ARG A 169 -12.17 29.66 -7.62
CA ARG A 169 -11.39 30.61 -6.81
C ARG A 169 -9.87 30.50 -7.00
N GLY A 170 -9.40 29.52 -7.77
CA GLY A 170 -7.97 29.23 -7.96
C GLY A 170 -7.28 28.55 -6.78
N SER A 171 -8.01 28.33 -5.69
CA SER A 171 -7.51 27.63 -4.49
C SER A 171 -8.67 27.14 -3.61
N THR A 172 -8.36 26.31 -2.64
CA THR A 172 -9.30 25.81 -1.63
C THR A 172 -8.83 26.22 -0.24
N CYS A 173 -9.57 27.02 0.50
CA CYS A 173 -9.30 27.24 1.92
C CYS A 173 -10.18 26.33 2.80
N ALA A 174 -9.74 26.09 4.04
CA ALA A 174 -10.44 25.22 4.97
C ALA A 174 -11.86 25.72 5.33
N ALA A 175 -12.11 27.02 5.31
CA ALA A 175 -13.43 27.59 5.58
C ALA A 175 -14.42 27.27 4.47
N ASP A 176 -14.05 27.53 3.23
CA ASP A 176 -14.88 27.23 2.06
C ASP A 176 -15.14 25.74 1.91
N PHE A 177 -14.11 24.93 2.11
CA PHE A 177 -14.24 23.46 2.03
C PHE A 177 -15.17 22.92 3.13
N ARG A 178 -15.04 23.41 4.36
CA ARG A 178 -15.95 23.09 5.47
C ARG A 178 -17.41 23.40 5.11
N ASP A 179 -17.65 24.60 4.59
CA ASP A 179 -19.01 25.09 4.32
C ASP A 179 -19.68 24.30 3.20
N THR A 180 -18.91 23.87 2.18
CA THR A 180 -19.43 23.02 1.07
C THR A 180 -19.80 21.60 1.53
N LEU A 181 -19.15 21.08 2.59
CA LEU A 181 -19.35 19.71 3.07
C LEU A 181 -20.20 19.60 4.33
N ASN A 182 -20.52 20.74 4.94
CA ASN A 182 -21.20 20.82 6.25
C ASN A 182 -20.51 19.96 7.35
N VAL A 183 -19.17 19.99 7.38
CA VAL A 183 -18.36 19.25 8.36
C VAL A 183 -17.72 20.19 9.37
N GLY A 184 -17.23 19.67 10.50
CA GLY A 184 -16.49 20.46 11.47
C GLY A 184 -15.15 20.98 10.93
N ARG A 185 -14.71 22.17 11.38
CA ARG A 185 -13.44 22.80 10.94
C ARG A 185 -12.22 21.86 11.07
N LYS A 186 -12.11 21.16 12.19
CA LYS A 186 -10.99 20.22 12.43
C LYS A 186 -10.96 19.12 11.36
N LEU A 187 -12.11 18.60 10.99
CA LEU A 187 -12.24 17.54 10.00
C LEU A 187 -11.91 18.05 8.59
N ALA A 188 -12.39 19.24 8.22
CA ALA A 188 -12.04 19.88 6.96
C ALA A 188 -10.52 20.05 6.80
N ILE A 189 -9.83 20.51 7.84
CA ILE A 189 -8.36 20.63 7.86
C ILE A 189 -7.70 19.27 7.69
N GLN A 190 -8.13 18.23 8.40
CA GLN A 190 -7.56 16.89 8.31
C GLN A 190 -7.68 16.31 6.89
N ILE A 191 -8.81 16.53 6.21
CA ILE A 191 -9.03 16.08 4.83
C ILE A 191 -8.10 16.83 3.87
N LEU A 192 -7.97 18.14 3.98
CA LEU A 192 -7.08 18.94 3.13
C LEU A 192 -5.60 18.59 3.36
N GLU A 193 -5.18 18.39 4.61
CA GLU A 193 -3.82 17.91 4.93
C GLU A 193 -3.55 16.50 4.41
N TYR A 194 -4.57 15.63 4.37
CA TYR A 194 -4.47 14.35 3.69
C TYR A 194 -4.22 14.54 2.20
N PHE A 195 -4.96 15.41 1.50
CA PHE A 195 -4.77 15.71 0.09
C PHE A 195 -3.40 16.31 -0.22
N ASP A 196 -2.86 17.16 0.65
CA ASP A 196 -1.49 17.66 0.53
C ASP A 196 -0.47 16.53 0.65
N ARG A 197 -0.63 15.64 1.63
CA ARG A 197 0.28 14.52 1.90
C ARG A 197 0.37 13.55 0.74
N ILE A 198 -0.73 13.27 0.05
CA ILE A 198 -0.74 12.38 -1.13
C ILE A 198 -0.40 13.10 -2.43
N GLY A 199 -0.15 14.42 -2.39
CA GLY A 199 0.23 15.21 -3.55
C GLY A 199 -0.92 15.63 -4.47
N PHE A 200 -2.17 15.41 -4.09
CA PHE A 200 -3.34 15.90 -4.83
C PHE A 200 -3.42 17.43 -4.78
N THR A 201 -3.18 18.02 -3.60
CA THR A 201 -3.04 19.45 -3.41
C THR A 201 -1.65 19.82 -2.87
N ARG A 202 -1.37 21.11 -2.80
CA ARG A 202 -0.19 21.68 -2.15
C ARG A 202 -0.60 22.88 -1.32
N ARG A 203 -0.27 22.85 -0.03
CA ARG A 203 -0.51 23.99 0.87
C ARG A 203 0.34 25.20 0.48
N ARG A 204 -0.30 26.36 0.44
CA ARG A 204 0.33 27.67 0.26
C ARG A 204 -0.31 28.66 1.25
N GLY A 205 0.33 28.89 2.38
CA GLY A 205 -0.25 29.70 3.46
C GLY A 205 -1.48 29.00 4.05
N ASN A 206 -2.64 29.66 3.94
CA ASN A 206 -3.93 29.14 4.40
C ASN A 206 -4.73 28.41 3.30
N ASP A 207 -4.20 28.39 2.06
CA ASP A 207 -4.84 27.82 0.89
C ASP A 207 -4.20 26.52 0.48
N HIS A 208 -4.96 25.68 -0.21
CA HIS A 208 -4.54 24.42 -0.83
C HIS A 208 -4.77 24.54 -2.33
N ILE A 209 -3.70 24.45 -3.12
CA ILE A 209 -3.72 24.59 -4.58
C ILE A 209 -3.72 23.20 -5.19
N LEU A 210 -4.59 22.96 -6.16
CA LEU A 210 -4.65 21.71 -6.90
C LEU A 210 -3.34 21.47 -7.65
N ARG A 211 -2.67 20.33 -7.41
CA ARG A 211 -1.37 19.97 -7.98
C ARG A 211 -1.50 18.87 -9.03
N ASP A 212 -2.08 17.73 -8.67
CA ASP A 212 -2.26 16.59 -9.57
C ASP A 212 -3.73 16.44 -9.97
N LYS A 213 -4.04 16.90 -11.19
CA LYS A 213 -5.38 16.81 -11.74
C LYS A 213 -5.79 15.39 -12.17
N ALA A 214 -4.85 14.45 -12.22
CA ALA A 214 -5.11 13.06 -12.62
C ALA A 214 -5.54 12.17 -11.47
N LEU A 215 -5.11 12.46 -10.21
CA LEU A 215 -5.58 11.74 -9.04
C LEU A 215 -7.10 11.86 -8.88
N PHE A 216 -7.77 10.79 -8.52
CA PHE A 216 -9.23 10.71 -8.32
C PHE A 216 -10.06 11.05 -9.58
N ARG A 217 -9.58 10.70 -10.76
CA ARG A 217 -10.37 10.73 -12.01
C ARG A 217 -11.30 9.56 -12.11
#